data_433fe8b476dcced2e7786b301c38e949
#
_entry.id   433fe8b476dcced2e7786b301c38e949
#
_cell.length_a   1.000
_cell.length_b   1.000
_cell.length_c   1.000
_cell.angle_alpha   90.00
_cell.angle_beta   90.00
_cell.angle_gamma   90.00
#
_symmetry.space_group_name_H-M   'P 1'
#
loop_
_entity.id
_entity.type
_entity.pdbx_description
1 polymer ?
#
loop_
_entity_poly.entity_id
_entity_poly.type
_entity_poly.pdbx_seq_one_letter_code
_entity_poly.pdbx_strand_id
1 'polypeptide(L)'
;VLLSFLLSKTMIIPIERLTEGAERVAAGDFGSTIEVDSTDEIGILTTTFNDMASVLQETLEAVENERNKLDTLFLHMSDGVVSFGRDGAVLTSNPAASRMLGREVAFYDYDALFGQQFPFRKVMSLQRPNSVSGELTVGGRILELYLAPVSEGEDGGVMAVMHDVTAQRKNEEMRKEFVANVSHELRTPLTNVRSYA
;
A
#
# COMPACT_ATOMS: atom_id res chain seq x y z
N VAL A 1 34.41 45.28 -30.65
CA VAL A 1 32.99 45.58 -30.40
C VAL A 1 32.09 44.61 -31.16
N LEU A 2 32.26 44.46 -32.50
CA LEU A 2 31.39 43.59 -33.31
C LEU A 2 31.53 42.10 -32.94
N LEU A 3 32.73 41.60 -32.72
CA LEU A 3 33.02 40.21 -32.31
C LEU A 3 32.43 39.89 -30.92
N SER A 4 32.57 40.83 -29.97
CA SER A 4 32.00 40.68 -28.61
C SER A 4 30.46 40.67 -28.64
N PHE A 5 29.83 41.44 -29.50
CA PHE A 5 28.39 41.46 -29.69
C PHE A 5 27.89 40.14 -30.33
N LEU A 6 28.63 39.61 -31.32
CA LEU A 6 28.30 38.34 -31.95
C LEU A 6 28.39 37.18 -30.94
N LEU A 7 29.49 37.10 -30.17
CA LEU A 7 29.67 36.08 -29.12
C LEU A 7 28.57 36.14 -28.04
N SER A 8 28.18 37.35 -27.64
CA SER A 8 27.12 37.52 -26.67
C SER A 8 25.80 36.97 -27.18
N LYS A 9 25.42 37.25 -28.43
CA LYS A 9 24.15 36.85 -29.00
C LYS A 9 24.10 35.35 -29.35
N THR A 10 25.20 34.75 -29.77
CA THR A 10 25.24 33.36 -30.23
C THR A 10 25.55 32.36 -29.14
N MET A 11 26.17 32.76 -28.03
CA MET A 11 26.58 31.84 -26.96
C MET A 11 26.05 32.24 -25.58
N ILE A 12 26.24 33.51 -25.16
CA ILE A 12 25.92 33.88 -23.77
C ILE A 12 24.41 33.84 -23.51
N ILE A 13 23.60 34.46 -24.36
CA ILE A 13 22.15 34.53 -24.19
C ILE A 13 21.51 33.12 -24.20
N PRO A 14 21.82 32.20 -25.12
CA PRO A 14 21.29 30.83 -25.07
C PRO A 14 21.71 30.05 -23.84
N ILE A 15 22.94 30.23 -23.34
CA ILE A 15 23.40 29.58 -22.11
C ILE A 15 22.66 30.13 -20.89
N GLU A 16 22.41 31.43 -20.82
CA GLU A 16 21.57 32.03 -19.75
C GLU A 16 20.16 31.44 -19.76
N ARG A 17 19.52 31.31 -20.93
CA ARG A 17 18.19 30.67 -21.07
C ARG A 17 18.19 29.21 -20.64
N LEU A 18 19.26 28.46 -20.96
CA LEU A 18 19.43 27.07 -20.49
C LEU A 18 19.59 27.01 -18.98
N THR A 19 20.32 27.95 -18.39
CA THR A 19 20.49 28.04 -16.95
C THR A 19 19.17 28.35 -16.25
N GLU A 20 18.42 29.34 -16.75
CA GLU A 20 17.07 29.67 -16.24
C GLU A 20 16.10 28.51 -16.41
N GLY A 21 16.18 27.78 -17.53
CA GLY A 21 15.39 26.55 -17.74
C GLY A 21 15.72 25.46 -16.73
N ALA A 22 17.03 25.26 -16.44
CA ALA A 22 17.47 24.30 -15.44
C ALA A 22 17.03 24.68 -14.02
N GLU A 23 17.05 25.96 -13.67
CA GLU A 23 16.54 26.45 -12.39
C GLU A 23 15.01 26.22 -12.26
N ARG A 24 14.24 26.41 -13.32
CA ARG A 24 12.81 26.10 -13.34
C ARG A 24 12.52 24.62 -13.17
N VAL A 25 13.25 23.78 -13.91
CA VAL A 25 13.15 22.30 -13.75
C VAL A 25 13.50 21.89 -12.33
N ALA A 26 14.55 22.46 -11.73
CA ALA A 26 14.94 22.23 -10.33
C ALA A 26 13.85 22.69 -9.33
N ALA A 27 13.08 23.70 -9.67
CA ALA A 27 11.94 24.18 -8.89
C ALA A 27 10.64 23.40 -9.13
N GLY A 28 10.65 22.38 -10.02
CA GLY A 28 9.50 21.52 -10.33
C GLY A 28 8.65 21.97 -11.52
N ASP A 29 9.08 23.00 -12.27
CA ASP A 29 8.43 23.42 -13.52
C ASP A 29 9.07 22.69 -14.71
N PHE A 30 8.51 21.54 -15.06
CA PHE A 30 8.98 20.72 -16.18
C PHE A 30 8.26 21.04 -17.51
N GLY A 31 7.16 21.79 -17.46
CA GLY A 31 6.32 22.06 -18.63
C GLY A 31 6.80 23.20 -19.53
N SER A 32 7.79 23.98 -19.07
CA SER A 32 8.33 25.09 -19.84
C SER A 32 9.47 24.65 -20.74
N THR A 33 9.28 24.77 -22.05
CA THR A 33 10.30 24.49 -23.07
C THR A 33 11.15 25.72 -23.36
N ILE A 34 12.43 25.51 -23.63
CA ILE A 34 13.36 26.54 -24.09
C ILE A 34 13.28 26.58 -25.59
N GLU A 35 13.12 27.79 -26.17
CA GLU A 35 13.10 27.99 -27.62
C GLU A 35 14.44 27.64 -28.26
N VAL A 36 14.42 26.85 -29.34
CA VAL A 36 15.63 26.39 -30.05
C VAL A 36 15.88 27.34 -31.21
N ASP A 37 16.74 28.34 -31.00
CA ASP A 37 17.05 29.40 -31.99
C ASP A 37 18.26 29.08 -32.86
N SER A 38 18.97 27.98 -32.61
CA SER A 38 20.21 27.63 -33.30
C SER A 38 20.19 26.17 -33.78
N THR A 39 20.96 25.90 -34.83
CA THR A 39 21.23 24.57 -35.40
C THR A 39 22.60 24.03 -35.08
N ASP A 40 23.38 24.75 -34.26
CA ASP A 40 24.72 24.38 -33.78
C ASP A 40 24.67 23.51 -32.52
N GLU A 41 25.82 23.36 -31.84
CA GLU A 41 25.96 22.58 -30.62
C GLU A 41 25.04 23.09 -29.49
N ILE A 42 24.75 24.41 -29.48
CA ILE A 42 23.83 25.01 -28.49
C ILE A 42 22.38 24.60 -28.80
N GLY A 43 21.99 24.58 -30.08
CA GLY A 43 20.68 24.10 -30.49
C GLY A 43 20.45 22.63 -30.15
N ILE A 44 21.49 21.79 -30.37
CA ILE A 44 21.45 20.36 -29.99
C ILE A 44 21.32 20.23 -28.46
N LEU A 45 22.09 21.00 -27.70
CA LEU A 45 22.02 20.99 -26.23
C LEU A 45 20.63 21.43 -25.73
N THR A 46 20.06 22.49 -26.33
CA THR A 46 18.73 22.98 -25.97
C THR A 46 17.64 21.92 -26.25
N THR A 47 17.71 21.27 -27.41
CA THR A 47 16.78 20.17 -27.73
C THR A 47 16.91 19.02 -26.75
N THR A 48 18.15 18.57 -26.48
CA THR A 48 18.40 17.48 -25.53
C THR A 48 17.91 17.81 -24.11
N PHE A 49 18.06 19.08 -23.71
CA PHE A 49 17.56 19.56 -22.42
C PHE A 49 16.03 19.50 -22.38
N ASN A 50 15.34 19.97 -23.42
CA ASN A 50 13.89 19.92 -23.49
C ASN A 50 13.36 18.46 -23.48
N ASP A 51 14.03 17.57 -24.23
CA ASP A 51 13.69 16.13 -24.23
C ASP A 51 13.87 15.52 -22.83
N MET A 52 14.96 15.85 -22.14
CA MET A 52 15.18 15.38 -20.77
C MET A 52 14.12 15.91 -19.81
N ALA A 53 13.74 17.19 -19.89
CA ALA A 53 12.69 17.78 -19.06
C ALA A 53 11.33 17.10 -19.30
N SER A 54 11.01 16.82 -20.58
CA SER A 54 9.78 16.08 -20.95
C SER A 54 9.75 14.65 -20.37
N VAL A 55 10.84 13.89 -20.52
CA VAL A 55 10.94 12.53 -19.97
C VAL A 55 10.83 12.54 -18.44
N LEU A 56 11.43 13.54 -17.78
CA LEU A 56 11.34 13.69 -16.33
C LEU A 56 9.90 13.97 -15.90
N GLN A 57 9.20 14.88 -16.60
CA GLN A 57 7.78 15.16 -16.36
C GLN A 57 6.92 13.90 -16.49
N GLU A 58 7.04 13.19 -17.63
CA GLU A 58 6.29 11.95 -17.86
C GLU A 58 6.55 10.90 -16.79
N THR A 59 7.81 10.78 -16.34
CA THR A 59 8.19 9.83 -15.28
C THR A 59 7.55 10.20 -13.95
N LEU A 60 7.57 11.47 -13.57
CA LEU A 60 6.95 11.94 -12.33
C LEU A 60 5.43 11.77 -12.36
N GLU A 61 4.78 12.10 -13.46
CA GLU A 61 3.34 11.88 -13.64
C GLU A 61 2.98 10.39 -13.56
N ALA A 62 3.80 9.52 -14.15
CA ALA A 62 3.60 8.07 -14.06
C ALA A 62 3.71 7.56 -12.62
N VAL A 63 4.72 8.03 -11.85
CA VAL A 63 4.91 7.67 -10.43
C VAL A 63 3.74 8.19 -9.58
N GLU A 64 3.30 9.42 -9.81
CA GLU A 64 2.16 10.00 -9.08
C GLU A 64 0.86 9.25 -9.38
N ASN A 65 0.62 8.90 -10.64
CA ASN A 65 -0.54 8.11 -11.04
C ASN A 65 -0.52 6.72 -10.40
N GLU A 66 0.63 6.04 -10.36
CA GLU A 66 0.74 4.72 -9.71
C GLU A 66 0.54 4.82 -8.20
N ARG A 67 1.09 5.86 -7.55
CA ARG A 67 0.83 6.14 -6.14
C ARG A 67 -0.65 6.35 -5.87
N ASN A 68 -1.33 7.21 -6.65
CA ASN A 68 -2.76 7.50 -6.51
C ASN A 68 -3.62 6.24 -6.68
N LYS A 69 -3.22 5.36 -7.61
CA LYS A 69 -3.86 4.07 -7.82
C LYS A 69 -3.70 3.14 -6.60
N LEU A 70 -2.49 3.05 -6.04
CA LEU A 70 -2.23 2.28 -4.83
C LEU A 70 -3.01 2.84 -3.62
N ASP A 71 -3.05 4.15 -3.45
CA ASP A 71 -3.82 4.81 -2.40
C ASP A 71 -5.32 4.51 -2.55
N THR A 72 -5.85 4.57 -3.77
CA THR A 72 -7.24 4.22 -4.06
C THR A 72 -7.54 2.76 -3.71
N LEU A 73 -6.68 1.83 -4.12
CA LEU A 73 -6.82 0.42 -3.78
C LEU A 73 -6.81 0.21 -2.26
N PHE A 74 -5.86 0.83 -1.56
CA PHE A 74 -5.73 0.74 -0.10
C PHE A 74 -6.98 1.25 0.63
N LEU A 75 -7.54 2.39 0.21
CA LEU A 75 -8.73 2.98 0.80
C LEU A 75 -10.01 2.13 0.57
N HIS A 76 -10.10 1.44 -0.57
CA HIS A 76 -11.29 0.69 -0.98
C HIS A 76 -11.18 -0.83 -0.76
N MET A 77 -10.06 -1.32 -0.22
CA MET A 77 -9.93 -2.73 0.14
C MET A 77 -11.00 -3.15 1.15
N SER A 78 -11.50 -4.38 1.00
CA SER A 78 -12.40 -5.00 1.97
C SER A 78 -11.67 -5.44 3.23
N ASP A 79 -10.40 -5.84 3.09
CA ASP A 79 -9.56 -6.27 4.18
C ASP A 79 -9.03 -5.08 4.97
N GLY A 80 -8.97 -5.23 6.28
CA GLY A 80 -8.36 -4.24 7.17
C GLY A 80 -6.84 -4.37 7.14
N VAL A 81 -6.15 -3.26 6.88
CA VAL A 81 -4.68 -3.22 6.91
C VAL A 81 -4.23 -2.13 7.89
N VAL A 82 -3.29 -2.50 8.75
CA VAL A 82 -2.64 -1.57 9.68
C VAL A 82 -1.13 -1.82 9.67
N SER A 83 -0.34 -0.77 9.56
CA SER A 83 1.10 -0.86 9.75
C SER A 83 1.53 -0.14 11.02
N PHE A 84 2.50 -0.73 11.71
CA PHE A 84 3.05 -0.26 12.97
C PHE A 84 4.54 -0.02 12.83
N GLY A 85 5.02 1.03 13.48
CA GLY A 85 6.44 1.29 13.65
C GLY A 85 7.08 0.34 14.65
N ARG A 86 8.41 0.48 14.83
CA ARG A 86 9.17 -0.30 15.83
C ARG A 86 8.76 -0.06 17.27
N ASP A 87 8.22 1.10 17.53
CA ASP A 87 7.69 1.52 18.83
C ASP A 87 6.26 1.00 19.07
N GLY A 88 5.67 0.31 18.07
CA GLY A 88 4.30 -0.15 18.12
C GLY A 88 3.26 0.91 17.78
N ALA A 89 3.66 2.14 17.48
CA ALA A 89 2.74 3.19 17.05
C ALA A 89 2.16 2.89 15.65
N VAL A 90 0.91 3.25 15.43
CA VAL A 90 0.27 3.11 14.11
C VAL A 90 0.89 4.11 13.14
N LEU A 91 1.43 3.63 12.03
CA LEU A 91 1.95 4.44 10.94
C LEU A 91 0.88 4.69 9.87
N THR A 92 0.15 3.64 9.50
CA THR A 92 -0.87 3.72 8.44
C THR A 92 -1.97 2.72 8.72
N SER A 93 -3.21 3.10 8.42
CA SER A 93 -4.36 2.19 8.46
C SER A 93 -5.37 2.54 7.37
N ASN A 94 -6.09 1.55 6.86
CA ASN A 94 -7.17 1.81 5.93
C ASN A 94 -8.54 1.87 6.64
N PRO A 95 -9.58 2.44 6.02
CA PRO A 95 -10.91 2.55 6.64
C PRO A 95 -11.54 1.21 6.99
N ALA A 96 -11.19 0.11 6.30
CA ALA A 96 -11.69 -1.22 6.62
C ALA A 96 -11.22 -1.69 7.99
N ALA A 97 -9.97 -1.40 8.38
CA ALA A 97 -9.43 -1.74 9.69
C ALA A 97 -10.25 -1.10 10.82
N SER A 98 -10.54 0.20 10.73
CA SER A 98 -11.36 0.91 11.71
C SER A 98 -12.79 0.36 11.78
N ARG A 99 -13.40 0.04 10.63
CA ARG A 99 -14.74 -0.59 10.59
C ARG A 99 -14.77 -1.98 11.22
N MET A 100 -13.74 -2.80 10.98
CA MET A 100 -13.63 -4.17 11.53
C MET A 100 -13.42 -4.15 13.04
N LEU A 101 -12.51 -3.30 13.51
CA LEU A 101 -12.19 -3.17 14.93
C LEU A 101 -13.25 -2.36 15.72
N GLY A 102 -14.17 -1.68 15.04
CA GLY A 102 -15.22 -0.87 15.65
C GLY A 102 -14.70 0.37 16.40
N ARG A 103 -13.49 0.83 16.06
CA ARG A 103 -12.81 1.98 16.67
C ARG A 103 -11.83 2.62 15.71
N GLU A 104 -11.51 3.89 15.94
CA GLU A 104 -10.51 4.61 15.14
C GLU A 104 -9.11 4.10 15.50
N VAL A 105 -8.49 3.37 14.58
CA VAL A 105 -7.21 2.65 14.80
C VAL A 105 -6.06 3.61 15.09
N ALA A 106 -6.07 4.80 14.51
CA ALA A 106 -5.00 5.79 14.65
C ALA A 106 -4.73 6.24 16.10
N PHE A 107 -5.69 6.04 17.03
CA PHE A 107 -5.54 6.43 18.44
C PHE A 107 -4.99 5.31 19.34
N TYR A 108 -4.61 4.18 18.78
CA TYR A 108 -4.15 3.02 19.53
C TYR A 108 -2.75 2.61 19.09
N ASP A 109 -2.07 1.85 19.93
CA ASP A 109 -0.84 1.18 19.59
C ASP A 109 -1.08 -0.31 19.30
N TYR A 110 -0.04 -1.01 18.87
CA TYR A 110 -0.09 -2.44 18.58
C TYR A 110 -0.57 -3.26 19.78
N ASP A 111 -0.03 -2.97 20.97
CA ASP A 111 -0.32 -3.77 22.18
C ASP A 111 -1.77 -3.61 22.63
N ALA A 112 -2.35 -2.42 22.48
CA ALA A 112 -3.77 -2.19 22.73
C ALA A 112 -4.70 -2.89 21.73
N LEU A 113 -4.24 -3.12 20.50
CA LEU A 113 -5.04 -3.77 19.46
C LEU A 113 -4.85 -5.29 19.45
N PHE A 114 -3.63 -5.78 19.55
CA PHE A 114 -3.27 -7.18 19.28
C PHE A 114 -2.36 -7.80 20.34
N GLY A 115 -1.76 -7.01 21.23
CA GLY A 115 -0.69 -7.44 22.14
C GLY A 115 -1.08 -8.57 23.10
N GLN A 116 -2.34 -8.69 23.49
CA GLN A 116 -2.82 -9.75 24.37
C GLN A 116 -2.66 -11.14 23.74
N GLN A 117 -2.90 -11.26 22.44
CA GLN A 117 -2.88 -12.54 21.74
C GLN A 117 -1.60 -12.74 20.93
N PHE A 118 -1.04 -11.64 20.41
CA PHE A 118 0.14 -11.63 19.54
C PHE A 118 1.20 -10.67 20.07
N PRO A 119 2.12 -11.09 20.95
CA PRO A 119 3.14 -10.20 21.51
C PRO A 119 4.00 -9.56 20.42
N PHE A 120 4.11 -8.22 20.43
CA PHE A 120 4.79 -7.43 19.40
C PHE A 120 6.22 -7.92 19.10
N ARG A 121 7.02 -8.15 20.16
CA ARG A 121 8.40 -8.62 20.04
C ARG A 121 8.52 -9.97 19.34
N LYS A 122 7.53 -10.86 19.53
CA LYS A 122 7.51 -12.17 18.90
C LYS A 122 7.28 -12.04 17.39
N VAL A 123 6.38 -11.16 16.96
CA VAL A 123 6.12 -10.91 15.54
C VAL A 123 7.31 -10.22 14.89
N MET A 124 7.91 -9.23 15.56
CA MET A 124 9.10 -8.53 15.07
C MET A 124 10.33 -9.44 14.91
N SER A 125 10.42 -10.52 15.69
CA SER A 125 11.55 -11.47 15.61
C SER A 125 11.43 -12.50 14.49
N LEU A 126 10.33 -12.50 13.74
CA LEU A 126 10.14 -13.42 12.61
C LEU A 126 11.05 -13.04 11.45
N GLN A 127 11.67 -14.05 10.84
CA GLN A 127 12.39 -13.87 9.58
C GLN A 127 11.41 -13.98 8.40
N ARG A 128 11.51 -13.07 7.45
CA ARG A 128 10.73 -13.14 6.21
C ARG A 128 11.00 -14.45 5.45
N PRO A 129 9.98 -15.05 4.83
CA PRO A 129 8.61 -14.57 4.62
C PRO A 129 7.61 -15.00 5.72
N ASN A 130 8.07 -15.38 6.93
CA ASN A 130 7.20 -15.93 7.96
C ASN A 130 6.23 -14.87 8.50
N SER A 131 5.03 -15.33 8.81
CA SER A 131 3.96 -14.55 9.46
C SER A 131 3.35 -15.36 10.62
N VAL A 132 2.72 -14.66 11.55
CA VAL A 132 1.85 -15.27 12.56
C VAL A 132 0.42 -15.03 12.10
N SER A 133 -0.42 -16.07 12.16
CA SER A 133 -1.85 -15.95 11.91
C SER A 133 -2.67 -16.39 13.12
N GLY A 134 -3.88 -15.89 13.21
CA GLY A 134 -4.84 -16.29 14.22
C GLY A 134 -6.17 -15.59 14.05
N GLU A 135 -7.12 -15.88 14.94
CA GLU A 135 -8.46 -15.30 14.90
C GLU A 135 -8.65 -14.35 16.08
N LEU A 136 -9.29 -13.21 15.82
CA LEU A 136 -9.69 -12.23 16.84
C LEU A 136 -11.18 -11.99 16.76
N THR A 137 -11.87 -12.09 17.89
CA THR A 137 -13.31 -11.76 17.95
C THR A 137 -13.50 -10.36 18.51
N VAL A 138 -14.10 -9.48 17.71
CA VAL A 138 -14.39 -8.08 18.08
C VAL A 138 -15.81 -7.72 17.71
N GLY A 139 -16.61 -7.29 18.70
CA GLY A 139 -17.97 -6.81 18.45
C GLY A 139 -18.88 -7.83 17.75
N GLY A 140 -18.67 -9.14 17.97
CA GLY A 140 -19.43 -10.21 17.31
C GLY A 140 -18.97 -10.55 15.89
N ARG A 141 -17.87 -9.95 15.42
CA ARG A 141 -17.19 -10.33 14.18
C ARG A 141 -16.04 -11.27 14.48
N ILE A 142 -15.78 -12.19 13.60
CA ILE A 142 -14.61 -13.08 13.62
C ILE A 142 -13.66 -12.60 12.54
N LEU A 143 -12.50 -12.10 12.97
CA LEU A 143 -11.46 -11.57 12.10
C LEU A 143 -10.31 -12.56 12.04
N GLU A 144 -9.93 -12.98 10.85
CA GLU A 144 -8.69 -13.71 10.62
C GLU A 144 -7.55 -12.70 10.44
N LEU A 145 -6.51 -12.83 11.26
CA LEU A 145 -5.35 -11.92 11.27
C LEU A 145 -4.12 -12.60 10.70
N TYR A 146 -3.35 -11.80 9.93
CA TYR A 146 -2.01 -12.12 9.47
C TYR A 146 -1.07 -10.99 9.88
N LEU A 147 -0.07 -11.34 10.69
CA LEU A 147 0.90 -10.40 11.25
C LEU A 147 2.29 -10.76 10.75
N ALA A 148 2.97 -9.82 10.09
CA ALA A 148 4.29 -10.04 9.54
C ALA A 148 5.19 -8.81 9.73
N PRO A 149 6.52 -9.00 9.86
CA PRO A 149 7.46 -7.89 9.86
C PRO A 149 7.55 -7.27 8.45
N VAL A 150 7.56 -5.92 8.35
CA VAL A 150 7.52 -5.20 7.06
C VAL A 150 8.91 -5.06 6.44
N SER A 151 9.92 -4.69 7.21
CA SER A 151 11.30 -4.56 6.70
C SER A 151 12.33 -4.91 7.77
N GLU A 152 13.56 -5.24 7.31
CA GLU A 152 14.74 -5.33 8.14
C GLU A 152 15.45 -3.97 8.09
N GLY A 153 15.84 -3.40 9.24
CA GLY A 153 16.55 -2.12 9.30
C GLY A 153 15.84 -1.06 10.14
N GLU A 154 16.25 0.20 10.00
CA GLU A 154 15.77 1.31 10.85
C GLU A 154 14.28 1.61 10.67
N ASP A 155 13.73 1.36 9.48
CA ASP A 155 12.30 1.52 9.16
C ASP A 155 11.46 0.25 9.42
N GLY A 156 11.99 -0.71 10.19
CA GLY A 156 11.31 -1.96 10.52
C GLY A 156 10.01 -1.73 11.31
N GLY A 157 9.04 -2.60 11.07
CA GLY A 157 7.74 -2.54 11.76
C GLY A 157 6.96 -3.82 11.55
N VAL A 158 5.69 -3.81 11.93
CA VAL A 158 4.75 -4.93 11.76
C VAL A 158 3.60 -4.47 10.88
N MET A 159 3.21 -5.32 9.93
CA MET A 159 1.96 -5.17 9.17
C MET A 159 0.95 -6.19 9.68
N ALA A 160 -0.25 -5.72 9.98
CA ALA A 160 -1.41 -6.54 10.28
C ALA A 160 -2.40 -6.47 9.12
N VAL A 161 -2.80 -7.62 8.61
CA VAL A 161 -3.89 -7.77 7.65
C VAL A 161 -5.02 -8.52 8.32
N MET A 162 -6.24 -8.02 8.22
CA MET A 162 -7.45 -8.57 8.84
C MET A 162 -8.48 -8.89 7.79
N HIS A 163 -9.02 -10.08 7.83
CA HIS A 163 -10.11 -10.52 6.97
C HIS A 163 -11.35 -10.87 7.81
N ASP A 164 -12.53 -10.32 7.47
CA ASP A 164 -13.78 -10.64 8.17
C ASP A 164 -14.34 -11.96 7.65
N VAL A 165 -14.17 -13.02 8.44
CA VAL A 165 -14.64 -14.37 8.13
C VAL A 165 -15.96 -14.73 8.81
N THR A 166 -16.65 -13.76 9.40
CA THR A 166 -17.87 -13.98 10.18
C THR A 166 -18.96 -14.75 9.42
N ALA A 167 -19.24 -14.32 8.19
CA ALA A 167 -20.25 -14.97 7.35
C ALA A 167 -19.83 -16.38 6.94
N GLN A 168 -18.56 -16.56 6.62
CA GLN A 168 -18.00 -17.86 6.25
C GLN A 168 -18.09 -18.86 7.43
N ARG A 169 -17.68 -18.42 8.64
CA ARG A 169 -17.73 -19.26 9.85
C ARG A 169 -19.16 -19.65 10.20
N LYS A 170 -20.10 -18.71 10.14
CA LYS A 170 -21.52 -19.02 10.37
C LYS A 170 -22.07 -20.05 9.38
N ASN A 171 -21.73 -19.92 8.11
CA ASN A 171 -22.13 -20.88 7.09
C ASN A 171 -21.53 -22.29 7.33
N GLU A 172 -20.26 -22.34 7.74
CA GLU A 172 -19.60 -23.62 8.09
C GLU A 172 -20.26 -24.28 9.31
N GLU A 173 -20.61 -23.49 10.33
CA GLU A 173 -21.32 -23.99 11.52
C GLU A 173 -22.71 -24.53 11.15
N MET A 174 -23.53 -23.77 10.42
CA MET A 174 -24.83 -24.20 9.94
C MET A 174 -24.75 -25.49 9.11
N ARG A 175 -23.74 -25.60 8.25
CA ARG A 175 -23.51 -26.80 7.44
C ARG A 175 -23.16 -28.01 8.30
N LYS A 176 -22.30 -27.83 9.32
CA LYS A 176 -21.95 -28.91 10.27
C LYS A 176 -23.16 -29.36 11.07
N GLU A 177 -23.97 -28.43 11.58
CA GLU A 177 -25.18 -28.71 12.31
C GLU A 177 -26.21 -29.43 11.44
N PHE A 178 -26.41 -28.97 10.20
CA PHE A 178 -27.28 -29.64 9.24
C PHE A 178 -26.88 -31.11 9.01
N VAL A 179 -25.60 -31.36 8.74
CA VAL A 179 -25.06 -32.71 8.52
C VAL A 179 -25.26 -33.59 9.78
N ALA A 180 -25.02 -33.04 10.95
CA ALA A 180 -25.22 -33.74 12.22
C ALA A 180 -26.71 -34.12 12.44
N ASN A 181 -27.60 -33.17 12.21
CA ASN A 181 -29.05 -33.38 12.37
C ASN A 181 -29.61 -34.42 11.38
N VAL A 182 -29.24 -34.30 10.10
CA VAL A 182 -29.62 -35.28 9.08
C VAL A 182 -29.09 -36.68 9.42
N SER A 183 -27.85 -36.79 9.91
CA SER A 183 -27.25 -38.05 10.32
C SER A 183 -28.01 -38.68 11.50
N HIS A 184 -28.45 -37.86 12.46
CA HIS A 184 -29.25 -38.30 13.59
C HIS A 184 -30.65 -38.77 13.16
N GLU A 185 -31.33 -38.00 12.31
CA GLU A 185 -32.68 -38.33 11.83
C GLU A 185 -32.70 -39.56 10.91
N LEU A 186 -31.65 -39.83 10.15
CA LEU A 186 -31.53 -41.03 9.34
C LEU A 186 -31.16 -42.27 10.16
N ARG A 187 -30.44 -42.12 11.28
CA ARG A 187 -30.07 -43.28 12.13
C ARG A 187 -31.26 -43.90 12.80
N THR A 188 -32.22 -43.11 13.24
CA THR A 188 -33.42 -43.61 13.95
C THR A 188 -34.29 -44.57 13.12
N PRO A 189 -34.71 -44.26 11.88
CA PRO A 189 -35.47 -45.20 11.05
C PRO A 189 -34.64 -46.42 10.60
N LEU A 190 -33.31 -46.24 10.34
CA LEU A 190 -32.42 -47.35 9.97
C LEU A 190 -32.27 -48.36 11.12
N THR A 191 -32.22 -47.90 12.37
CA THR A 191 -32.18 -48.79 13.54
C THR A 191 -33.47 -49.57 13.70
N ASN A 192 -34.63 -48.92 13.47
CA ASN A 192 -35.94 -49.58 13.54
C ASN A 192 -36.09 -50.65 12.44
N VAL A 193 -35.67 -50.37 11.20
CA VAL A 193 -35.74 -51.37 10.12
C VAL A 193 -34.85 -52.59 10.44
N ARG A 194 -33.67 -52.40 11.07
CA ARG A 194 -32.78 -53.50 11.46
C ARG A 194 -33.29 -54.36 12.63
N SER A 195 -34.23 -53.84 13.43
CA SER A 195 -34.81 -54.60 14.55
C SER A 195 -36.03 -55.42 14.14
N TYR A 196 -36.55 -55.27 12.92
CA TYR A 196 -37.69 -56.01 12.37
C TYR A 196 -37.31 -57.04 11.32
N ALA A 197 -36.00 -57.17 11.01
CA ALA A 197 -35.43 -58.22 10.14
C ALA A 197 -34.67 -59.23 10.98
#